data_902e99fc10e42e7e9656c969c132d17a
#
_entry.id   902e99fc10e42e7e9656c969c132d17a
#
_cell.length_a   1.000
_cell.length_b   1.000
_cell.length_c   1.000
_cell.angle_alpha   90.00
_cell.angle_beta   90.00
_cell.angle_gamma   90.00
#
_symmetry.space_group_name_H-M   'P 1'
#
loop_
_entity.id
_entity.type
_entity.pdbx_description
1 polymer ?
#
loop_
_entity_poly.entity_id
_entity_poly.type
_entity_poly.pdbx_seq_one_letter_code
_entity_poly.pdbx_strand_id
1 'polypeptide(L)'
;TLNRFRADIYGQALIDDLKDEQKTATADQMMEFLTGSEKFSIVLSGDRAYTEDELTSHGLPLTLTKQEMLDIATIRYELNTNSFKKYMQVTIATNVSEKSVAAIMENKTGLQGIDVVEDSIRQYIDDESMAPILGYTGKASSEELTELRKQNPDYSNDAIVGKAGIEQYMELTLQGTDGK
;
A
#
# COMPACT_ATOMS: atom_id res chain seq x y z
N THR A 1 17.89 7.19 -0.16
CA THR A 1 19.16 6.48 -0.41
C THR A 1 19.00 4.98 -0.15
N LEU A 2 19.88 4.13 -0.73
CA LEU A 2 19.85 2.68 -0.55
C LEU A 2 19.96 2.28 0.94
N ASN A 3 20.76 2.99 1.72
CA ASN A 3 20.87 2.72 3.15
C ASN A 3 19.62 3.11 3.94
N ARG A 4 18.85 4.09 3.51
CA ARG A 4 17.54 4.38 4.10
C ARG A 4 16.57 3.24 3.84
N PHE A 5 16.51 2.72 2.60
CA PHE A 5 15.71 1.55 2.26
C PHE A 5 16.09 0.32 3.09
N ARG A 6 17.41 0.07 3.26
CA ARG A 6 17.89 -1.00 4.14
C ARG A 6 17.44 -0.81 5.60
N ALA A 7 17.55 0.42 6.13
CA ALA A 7 17.08 0.71 7.49
C ALA A 7 15.59 0.39 7.65
N ASP A 8 14.76 0.77 6.69
CA ASP A 8 13.33 0.50 6.70
C ASP A 8 13.04 -1.02 6.65
N ILE A 9 13.75 -1.79 5.82
CA ILE A 9 13.62 -3.26 5.74
C ILE A 9 13.97 -3.91 7.08
N TYR A 10 15.11 -3.53 7.69
CA TYR A 10 15.57 -4.09 8.97
C TYR A 10 14.87 -3.47 10.20
N GLY A 11 13.94 -2.52 9.98
CA GLY A 11 13.17 -1.88 11.05
C GLY A 11 13.99 -0.93 11.91
N GLN A 12 15.04 -0.33 11.37
CA GLN A 12 15.89 0.63 12.07
C GLN A 12 15.37 2.07 11.87
N ALA A 13 15.29 2.81 12.95
CA ALA A 13 14.82 4.20 12.90
C ALA A 13 15.81 5.13 12.19
N LEU A 14 17.11 4.92 12.42
CA LEU A 14 18.19 5.70 11.81
C LEU A 14 19.09 4.82 10.94
N ILE A 15 19.70 5.41 9.94
CA ILE A 15 20.69 4.72 9.08
C ILE A 15 21.90 4.28 9.89
N ASP A 16 22.27 5.06 10.90
CA ASP A 16 23.42 4.79 11.76
C ASP A 16 23.23 3.56 12.67
N ASP A 17 21.99 3.18 12.94
CA ASP A 17 21.64 1.99 13.70
C ASP A 17 21.82 0.67 12.93
N LEU A 18 22.05 0.76 11.61
CA LEU A 18 22.32 -0.41 10.79
C LEU A 18 23.66 -1.06 11.18
N LYS A 19 23.65 -2.37 11.38
CA LYS A 19 24.88 -3.17 11.50
C LYS A 19 25.66 -3.15 10.18
N ASP A 20 26.95 -3.39 10.23
CA ASP A 20 27.80 -3.34 9.03
C ASP A 20 27.35 -4.37 7.96
N GLU A 21 26.90 -5.54 8.37
CA GLU A 21 26.31 -6.56 7.50
C GLU A 21 25.02 -6.06 6.81
N GLN A 22 24.19 -5.33 7.54
CA GLN A 22 22.96 -4.74 7.01
C GLN A 22 23.22 -3.59 6.03
N LYS A 23 24.29 -2.80 6.26
CA LYS A 23 24.73 -1.73 5.36
C LYS A 23 25.21 -2.25 4.02
N THR A 24 25.73 -3.48 3.97
CA THR A 24 26.24 -4.11 2.75
C THR A 24 25.32 -5.20 2.20
N ALA A 25 24.16 -5.44 2.82
CA ALA A 25 23.23 -6.49 2.45
C ALA A 25 22.82 -6.41 0.98
N THR A 26 22.86 -7.56 0.31
CA THR A 26 22.37 -7.73 -1.06
C THR A 26 20.84 -7.82 -1.09
N ALA A 27 20.23 -7.75 -2.28
CA ALA A 27 18.80 -7.94 -2.43
C ALA A 27 18.34 -9.33 -1.96
N ASP A 28 19.11 -10.38 -2.23
CA ASP A 28 18.80 -11.75 -1.80
C ASP A 28 18.84 -11.87 -0.26
N GLN A 29 19.83 -11.27 0.41
CA GLN A 29 19.92 -11.25 1.87
C GLN A 29 18.77 -10.47 2.52
N MET A 30 18.38 -9.33 1.94
CA MET A 30 17.21 -8.59 2.41
C MET A 30 15.91 -9.39 2.22
N MET A 31 15.81 -10.13 1.11
CA MET A 31 14.67 -11.00 0.84
C MET A 31 14.61 -12.16 1.83
N GLU A 32 15.74 -12.81 2.11
CA GLU A 32 15.84 -13.88 3.10
C GLU A 32 15.43 -13.39 4.51
N PHE A 33 15.85 -12.20 4.90
CA PHE A 33 15.42 -11.58 6.16
C PHE A 33 13.90 -11.33 6.18
N LEU A 34 13.34 -10.74 5.10
CA LEU A 34 11.91 -10.43 5.02
C LEU A 34 11.04 -11.69 5.05
N THR A 35 11.47 -12.75 4.38
CA THR A 35 10.72 -14.00 4.29
C THR A 35 10.94 -14.91 5.49
N GLY A 36 12.05 -14.73 6.21
CA GLY A 36 12.45 -15.53 7.36
C GLY A 36 11.59 -15.33 8.60
N SER A 37 11.86 -16.16 9.62
CA SER A 37 11.14 -16.17 10.90
C SER A 37 11.28 -14.87 11.70
N GLU A 38 12.34 -14.11 11.45
CA GLU A 38 12.59 -12.83 12.14
C GLU A 38 11.64 -11.70 11.72
N LYS A 39 11.07 -11.77 10.50
CA LYS A 39 10.19 -10.72 9.99
C LYS A 39 8.79 -11.26 9.65
N PHE A 40 8.59 -11.85 8.51
CA PHE A 40 7.25 -12.19 8.03
C PHE A 40 6.93 -13.70 8.05
N SER A 41 7.89 -14.56 8.32
CA SER A 41 7.70 -16.02 8.39
C SER A 41 6.96 -16.59 7.16
N ILE A 42 7.39 -16.21 5.96
CA ILE A 42 6.75 -16.63 4.70
C ILE A 42 7.21 -18.04 4.31
N VAL A 43 8.31 -18.51 4.90
CA VAL A 43 8.85 -19.85 4.63
C VAL A 43 7.95 -20.89 5.29
N LEU A 44 7.51 -21.87 4.50
CA LEU A 44 6.61 -22.96 4.89
C LEU A 44 7.23 -23.98 5.88
N SER A 45 8.47 -23.76 6.32
CA SER A 45 9.19 -24.63 7.25
C SER A 45 9.45 -23.94 8.59
N GLY A 46 8.86 -24.43 9.67
CA GLY A 46 9.05 -23.94 11.03
C GLY A 46 7.86 -24.27 11.93
N ASP A 47 7.93 -23.97 13.22
CA ASP A 47 6.95 -24.31 14.25
C ASP A 47 5.52 -23.74 14.02
N ARG A 48 5.33 -22.94 12.99
CA ARG A 48 4.03 -22.38 12.58
C ARG A 48 3.70 -22.64 11.11
N ALA A 49 4.41 -23.58 10.48
CA ALA A 49 4.15 -23.94 9.09
C ALA A 49 2.88 -24.79 8.99
N TYR A 50 2.11 -24.57 7.93
CA TYR A 50 1.06 -25.51 7.56
C TYR A 50 1.69 -26.85 7.14
N THR A 51 1.04 -27.93 7.47
CA THR A 51 1.41 -29.26 6.95
C THR A 51 1.08 -29.32 5.44
N GLU A 52 1.70 -30.26 4.71
CA GLU A 52 1.39 -30.46 3.29
C GLU A 52 -0.11 -30.75 3.04
N ASP A 53 -0.74 -31.48 3.97
CA ASP A 53 -2.17 -31.79 3.89
C ASP A 53 -3.03 -30.52 4.11
N GLU A 54 -2.65 -29.64 5.02
CA GLU A 54 -3.33 -28.35 5.22
C GLU A 54 -3.17 -27.43 4.01
N LEU A 55 -1.97 -27.34 3.43
CA LEU A 55 -1.72 -26.55 2.23
C LEU A 55 -2.57 -27.07 1.06
N THR A 56 -2.56 -28.39 0.86
CA THR A 56 -3.34 -29.04 -0.21
C THR A 56 -4.85 -28.84 -0.01
N SER A 57 -5.35 -28.95 1.23
CA SER A 57 -6.77 -28.75 1.54
C SER A 57 -7.26 -27.35 1.29
N HIS A 58 -6.36 -26.36 1.43
CA HIS A 58 -6.62 -24.95 1.13
C HIS A 58 -6.29 -24.54 -0.31
N GLY A 59 -5.86 -25.49 -1.16
CA GLY A 59 -5.46 -25.21 -2.55
C GLY A 59 -4.22 -24.34 -2.66
N LEU A 60 -3.36 -24.34 -1.65
CA LEU A 60 -2.12 -23.57 -1.62
C LEU A 60 -0.96 -24.40 -2.19
N PRO A 61 0.02 -23.75 -2.84
CA PRO A 61 1.20 -24.45 -3.36
C PRO A 61 2.07 -24.97 -2.21
N LEU A 62 2.70 -26.13 -2.41
CA LEU A 62 3.65 -26.70 -1.45
C LEU A 62 4.98 -25.94 -1.39
N THR A 63 5.31 -25.22 -2.45
CA THR A 63 6.52 -24.41 -2.56
C THR A 63 6.18 -23.07 -3.20
N LEU A 64 6.80 -22.01 -2.73
CA LEU A 64 6.65 -20.65 -3.29
C LEU A 64 7.85 -20.32 -4.18
N THR A 65 7.57 -19.74 -5.32
CA THR A 65 8.61 -19.13 -6.17
C THR A 65 9.15 -17.84 -5.51
N LYS A 66 10.33 -17.39 -5.94
CA LYS A 66 10.89 -16.11 -5.46
C LYS A 66 9.94 -14.92 -5.70
N GLN A 67 9.19 -14.93 -6.81
CA GLN A 67 8.24 -13.86 -7.13
C GLN A 67 7.05 -13.89 -6.18
N GLU A 68 6.45 -15.05 -5.93
CA GLU A 68 5.34 -15.19 -4.98
C GLU A 68 5.76 -14.79 -3.56
N MET A 69 6.96 -15.16 -3.14
CA MET A 69 7.50 -14.71 -1.85
C MET A 69 7.67 -13.18 -1.79
N LEU A 70 8.11 -12.55 -2.87
CA LEU A 70 8.24 -11.10 -2.97
C LEU A 70 6.86 -10.42 -2.89
N ASP A 71 5.88 -10.94 -3.61
CA ASP A 71 4.52 -10.39 -3.61
C ASP A 71 3.90 -10.46 -2.21
N ILE A 72 4.03 -11.61 -1.53
CA ILE A 72 3.57 -11.77 -0.14
C ILE A 72 4.33 -10.85 0.81
N ALA A 73 5.65 -10.73 0.66
CA ALA A 73 6.48 -9.84 1.49
C ALA A 73 6.07 -8.39 1.31
N THR A 74 5.77 -7.96 0.08
CA THR A 74 5.32 -6.60 -0.23
C THR A 74 3.99 -6.29 0.46
N ILE A 75 3.01 -7.17 0.35
CA ILE A 75 1.71 -7.02 1.01
C ILE A 75 1.89 -6.94 2.53
N ARG A 76 2.67 -7.85 3.13
CA ARG A 76 2.92 -7.85 4.59
C ARG A 76 3.69 -6.62 5.05
N TYR A 77 4.60 -6.12 4.23
CA TYR A 77 5.34 -4.88 4.52
C TYR A 77 4.41 -3.67 4.57
N GLU A 78 3.53 -3.52 3.60
CA GLU A 78 2.52 -2.44 3.58
C GLU A 78 1.59 -2.52 4.79
N LEU A 79 1.08 -3.71 5.11
CA LEU A 79 0.25 -3.92 6.29
C LEU A 79 1.01 -3.61 7.60
N ASN A 80 2.28 -3.98 7.69
CA ASN A 80 3.11 -3.72 8.86
C ASN A 80 3.41 -2.23 9.04
N THR A 81 3.66 -1.50 7.96
CA THR A 81 3.90 -0.05 7.99
C THR A 81 2.68 0.70 8.53
N ASN A 82 1.48 0.19 8.31
CA ASN A 82 0.23 0.74 8.80
C ASN A 82 -0.31 0.04 10.07
N SER A 83 0.50 -0.76 10.75
CA SER A 83 0.08 -1.62 11.87
C SER A 83 -0.53 -0.87 13.07
N PHE A 84 -0.19 0.40 13.29
CA PHE A 84 -0.80 1.26 14.31
C PHE A 84 -2.20 1.78 13.90
N LYS A 85 -2.58 1.63 12.62
CA LYS A 85 -3.89 1.99 12.08
C LYS A 85 -4.73 0.75 11.75
N LYS A 86 -4.77 -0.23 12.62
CA LYS A 86 -5.39 -1.56 12.39
C LYS A 86 -6.86 -1.52 11.91
N TYR A 87 -7.54 -0.41 12.12
CA TYR A 87 -8.95 -0.23 11.71
C TYR A 87 -9.11 0.55 10.40
N MET A 88 -8.02 0.97 9.79
CA MET A 88 -8.06 1.66 8.49
C MET A 88 -7.77 0.68 7.36
N GLN A 89 -8.44 0.87 6.25
CA GLN A 89 -8.18 0.13 5.03
C GLN A 89 -6.78 0.48 4.51
N VAL A 90 -6.07 -0.54 4.02
CA VAL A 90 -4.77 -0.40 3.38
C VAL A 90 -4.91 -0.77 1.92
N THR A 91 -4.59 0.15 1.04
CA THR A 91 -4.60 -0.11 -0.41
C THR A 91 -3.39 -0.96 -0.76
N ILE A 92 -3.64 -2.18 -1.23
CA ILE A 92 -2.59 -3.15 -1.61
C ILE A 92 -2.22 -2.99 -3.09
N ALA A 93 -3.21 -2.74 -3.95
CA ALA A 93 -3.02 -2.57 -5.38
C ALA A 93 -4.04 -1.57 -5.94
N THR A 94 -3.63 -0.81 -6.94
CA THR A 94 -4.48 0.11 -7.69
C THR A 94 -4.52 -0.28 -9.16
N ASN A 95 -5.54 0.17 -9.88
CA ASN A 95 -5.71 -0.08 -11.30
C ASN A 95 -5.68 -1.58 -11.67
N VAL A 96 -6.31 -2.38 -10.83
CA VAL A 96 -6.42 -3.84 -11.04
C VAL A 96 -7.32 -4.17 -12.23
N SER A 97 -7.00 -5.24 -12.96
CA SER A 97 -7.79 -5.66 -14.12
C SER A 97 -9.19 -6.16 -13.70
N GLU A 98 -10.18 -5.99 -14.59
CA GLU A 98 -11.54 -6.54 -14.37
C GLU A 98 -11.50 -8.05 -14.08
N LYS A 99 -10.59 -8.80 -14.71
CA LYS A 99 -10.39 -10.22 -14.44
C LYS A 99 -9.93 -10.47 -13.00
N SER A 100 -9.04 -9.64 -12.47
CA SER A 100 -8.58 -9.75 -11.07
C SER A 100 -9.71 -9.37 -10.11
N VAL A 101 -10.49 -8.35 -10.43
CA VAL A 101 -11.68 -7.97 -9.66
C VAL A 101 -12.67 -9.14 -9.59
N ALA A 102 -13.00 -9.74 -10.73
CA ALA A 102 -13.90 -10.90 -10.78
C ALA A 102 -13.38 -12.06 -9.93
N ALA A 103 -12.09 -12.39 -10.03
CA ALA A 103 -11.47 -13.47 -9.26
C ALA A 103 -11.53 -13.20 -7.74
N ILE A 104 -11.33 -11.96 -7.29
CA ILE A 104 -11.44 -11.57 -5.88
C ILE A 104 -12.89 -11.70 -5.42
N MET A 105 -13.84 -11.21 -6.21
CA MET A 105 -15.27 -11.25 -5.85
C MET A 105 -15.81 -12.68 -5.79
N GLU A 106 -15.39 -13.56 -6.68
CA GLU A 106 -15.74 -14.99 -6.65
C GLU A 106 -15.19 -15.70 -5.40
N ASN A 107 -14.00 -15.31 -4.94
CA ASN A 107 -13.33 -15.93 -3.80
C ASN A 107 -13.50 -15.15 -2.49
N LYS A 108 -14.44 -14.22 -2.41
CA LYS A 108 -14.64 -13.33 -1.25
C LYS A 108 -14.79 -14.06 0.08
N THR A 109 -15.37 -15.26 0.08
CA THR A 109 -15.52 -16.12 1.27
C THR A 109 -14.19 -16.63 1.81
N GLY A 110 -13.21 -16.92 0.93
CA GLY A 110 -11.86 -17.35 1.30
C GLY A 110 -10.91 -16.20 1.59
N LEU A 111 -11.20 -15.02 1.04
CA LEU A 111 -10.37 -13.81 1.14
C LEU A 111 -10.96 -12.82 2.18
N GLN A 112 -11.11 -13.30 3.42
CA GLN A 112 -11.66 -12.45 4.50
C GLN A 112 -10.77 -11.21 4.76
N GLY A 113 -11.40 -10.03 4.77
CA GLY A 113 -10.71 -8.76 4.99
C GLY A 113 -10.14 -8.11 3.73
N ILE A 114 -10.32 -8.73 2.56
CA ILE A 114 -9.99 -8.12 1.26
C ILE A 114 -11.27 -7.64 0.60
N ASP A 115 -11.24 -6.41 0.09
CA ASP A 115 -12.35 -5.83 -0.67
C ASP A 115 -11.83 -5.06 -1.89
N VAL A 116 -12.70 -4.86 -2.85
CA VAL A 116 -12.45 -4.04 -4.05
C VAL A 116 -13.32 -2.80 -3.94
N VAL A 117 -12.68 -1.66 -4.01
CA VAL A 117 -13.34 -0.35 -3.96
C VAL A 117 -13.12 0.33 -5.30
N GLU A 118 -14.19 0.88 -5.86
CA GLU A 118 -14.10 1.75 -7.02
C GLU A 118 -13.65 3.13 -6.55
N ASP A 119 -12.60 3.65 -7.17
CA ASP A 119 -12.02 4.95 -6.85
C ASP A 119 -11.77 5.73 -8.13
N SER A 120 -11.80 7.06 -8.05
CA SER A 120 -11.58 7.96 -9.17
C SER A 120 -10.22 8.61 -9.03
N ILE A 121 -9.39 8.46 -10.05
CA ILE A 121 -8.10 9.15 -10.12
C ILE A 121 -8.14 10.27 -11.16
N ARG A 122 -7.53 11.39 -10.83
CA ARG A 122 -7.38 12.51 -11.74
C ARG A 122 -6.42 12.14 -12.86
N GLN A 123 -6.86 12.22 -14.10
CA GLN A 123 -6.04 12.02 -15.29
C GLN A 123 -5.84 13.36 -16.02
N TYR A 124 -4.58 13.76 -16.17
CA TYR A 124 -4.23 14.98 -16.89
C TYR A 124 -3.88 14.64 -18.34
N ILE A 125 -4.43 15.45 -19.28
CA ILE A 125 -4.08 15.40 -20.69
C ILE A 125 -3.05 16.52 -20.91
N ASP A 126 -1.95 16.24 -21.62
CA ASP A 126 -0.83 17.18 -21.82
C ASP A 126 -0.19 17.68 -20.52
N ASP A 127 0.07 16.77 -19.60
CA ASP A 127 0.56 17.05 -18.25
C ASP A 127 1.90 17.80 -18.23
N GLU A 128 2.84 17.49 -19.12
CA GLU A 128 4.15 18.16 -19.18
C GLU A 128 4.04 19.66 -19.48
N SER A 129 3.15 20.05 -20.39
CA SER A 129 3.00 21.44 -20.81
C SER A 129 2.14 22.25 -19.83
N MET A 130 1.13 21.63 -19.25
CA MET A 130 0.08 22.30 -18.46
C MET A 130 0.30 22.16 -16.94
N ALA A 131 1.23 21.31 -16.49
CA ALA A 131 1.47 21.06 -15.08
C ALA A 131 1.65 22.34 -14.22
N PRO A 132 2.38 23.37 -14.65
CA PRO A 132 2.54 24.58 -13.84
C PRO A 132 1.22 25.37 -13.65
N ILE A 133 0.27 25.21 -14.57
CA ILE A 133 -1.03 25.89 -14.54
C ILE A 133 -2.08 25.03 -13.82
N LEU A 134 -2.15 23.76 -14.18
CA LEU A 134 -3.11 22.81 -13.58
C LEU A 134 -2.81 22.55 -12.12
N GLY A 135 -1.54 22.42 -11.76
CA GLY A 135 -1.12 22.02 -10.43
C GLY A 135 -1.22 20.51 -10.25
N TYR A 136 -1.40 20.09 -9.02
CA TYR A 136 -1.51 18.66 -8.65
C TYR A 136 -2.43 18.48 -7.45
N THR A 137 -2.93 17.25 -7.31
CA THR A 137 -3.71 16.82 -6.14
C THR A 137 -2.85 16.02 -5.17
N GLY A 138 -3.24 16.02 -3.91
CA GLY A 138 -2.56 15.26 -2.88
C GLY A 138 -3.38 15.16 -1.61
N LYS A 139 -2.94 14.33 -0.67
CA LYS A 139 -3.64 14.11 0.59
C LYS A 139 -3.72 15.42 1.39
N ALA A 140 -4.92 15.74 1.88
CA ALA A 140 -5.15 16.94 2.67
C ALA A 140 -4.40 16.89 4.02
N SER A 141 -3.82 18.00 4.43
CA SER A 141 -3.30 18.18 5.78
C SER A 141 -4.44 18.49 6.77
N SER A 142 -4.15 18.39 8.07
CA SER A 142 -5.14 18.70 9.13
C SER A 142 -5.63 20.13 9.05
N GLU A 143 -4.73 21.07 8.71
CA GLU A 143 -5.03 22.49 8.56
C GLU A 143 -5.93 22.74 7.36
N GLU A 144 -5.58 22.15 6.20
CA GLU A 144 -6.38 22.26 4.98
C GLU A 144 -7.79 21.69 5.17
N LEU A 145 -7.90 20.51 5.82
CA LEU A 145 -9.20 19.92 6.14
C LEU A 145 -10.04 20.83 7.04
N THR A 146 -9.41 21.50 8.01
CA THR A 146 -10.12 22.43 8.90
C THR A 146 -10.70 23.60 8.14
N GLU A 147 -9.98 24.15 7.17
CA GLU A 147 -10.47 25.25 6.33
C GLU A 147 -11.54 24.79 5.34
N LEU A 148 -11.31 23.68 4.63
CA LEU A 148 -12.23 23.14 3.65
C LEU A 148 -13.56 22.73 4.29
N ARG A 149 -13.54 22.14 5.48
CA ARG A 149 -14.75 21.74 6.23
C ARG A 149 -15.62 22.90 6.68
N LYS A 150 -15.08 24.11 6.76
CA LYS A 150 -15.92 25.30 7.00
C LYS A 150 -16.86 25.61 5.83
N GLN A 151 -16.46 25.20 4.62
CA GLN A 151 -17.21 25.42 3.39
C GLN A 151 -18.00 24.18 2.95
N ASN A 152 -17.41 23.00 3.11
CA ASN A 152 -18.05 21.70 2.85
C ASN A 152 -17.70 20.73 3.98
N PRO A 153 -18.63 20.41 4.91
CA PRO A 153 -18.39 19.50 6.03
C PRO A 153 -18.11 18.04 5.64
N ASP A 154 -18.42 17.64 4.39
CA ASP A 154 -18.38 16.24 3.94
C ASP A 154 -16.95 15.76 3.60
N TYR A 155 -15.91 16.62 3.71
CA TYR A 155 -14.54 16.20 3.49
C TYR A 155 -14.12 15.11 4.48
N SER A 156 -13.70 13.97 3.94
CA SER A 156 -13.16 12.85 4.73
C SER A 156 -11.76 13.17 5.29
N ASN A 157 -11.28 12.37 6.25
CA ASN A 157 -9.95 12.58 6.83
C ASN A 157 -8.79 12.21 5.88
N ASP A 158 -9.09 11.47 4.84
CA ASP A 158 -8.17 10.98 3.82
C ASP A 158 -8.42 11.61 2.44
N ALA A 159 -9.21 12.69 2.39
CA ALA A 159 -9.54 13.39 1.16
C ALA A 159 -8.30 13.78 0.36
N ILE A 160 -8.38 13.59 -0.94
CA ILE A 160 -7.41 14.09 -1.92
C ILE A 160 -7.89 15.45 -2.39
N VAL A 161 -7.06 16.47 -2.24
CA VAL A 161 -7.39 17.86 -2.54
C VAL A 161 -6.35 18.50 -3.45
N GLY A 162 -6.73 19.54 -4.15
CA GLY A 162 -5.80 20.35 -4.96
C GLY A 162 -4.76 21.05 -4.09
N LYS A 163 -3.49 20.88 -4.43
CA LYS A 163 -2.35 21.45 -3.70
C LYS A 163 -1.77 22.70 -4.33
N ALA A 164 -1.98 22.88 -5.61
CA ALA A 164 -1.47 24.03 -6.37
C ALA A 164 -2.30 24.28 -7.60
N GLY A 165 -2.11 25.45 -8.23
CA GLY A 165 -2.69 25.80 -9.52
C GLY A 165 -4.21 25.84 -9.56
N ILE A 166 -4.76 25.47 -10.70
CA ILE A 166 -6.22 25.39 -10.92
C ILE A 166 -6.86 24.35 -10.01
N GLU A 167 -6.18 23.21 -9.76
CA GLU A 167 -6.69 22.18 -8.86
C GLU A 167 -6.99 22.75 -7.46
N GLN A 168 -6.08 23.53 -6.90
CA GLN A 168 -6.30 24.17 -5.60
C GLN A 168 -7.36 25.27 -5.67
N TYR A 169 -7.33 26.12 -6.71
CA TYR A 169 -8.25 27.24 -6.83
C TYR A 169 -9.70 26.80 -7.04
N MET A 170 -9.90 25.71 -7.80
CA MET A 170 -11.22 25.17 -8.14
C MET A 170 -11.62 23.97 -7.27
N GLU A 171 -10.92 23.69 -6.18
CA GLU A 171 -11.11 22.51 -5.33
C GLU A 171 -12.59 22.25 -5.01
N LEU A 172 -13.31 23.23 -4.50
CA LEU A 172 -14.72 23.10 -4.13
C LEU A 172 -15.65 22.77 -5.31
N THR A 173 -15.22 23.09 -6.53
CA THR A 173 -15.99 22.80 -7.75
C THR A 173 -15.62 21.43 -8.32
N LEU A 174 -14.33 21.08 -8.25
CA LEU A 174 -13.78 19.87 -8.85
C LEU A 174 -13.98 18.62 -7.97
N GLN A 175 -14.14 18.78 -6.67
CA GLN A 175 -14.33 17.68 -5.76
C GLN A 175 -15.60 16.85 -6.05
N GLY A 176 -16.66 17.53 -6.50
CA GLY A 176 -17.95 16.87 -6.73
C GLY A 176 -18.66 16.50 -5.44
N THR A 177 -19.45 15.45 -5.49
CA THR A 177 -20.19 14.90 -4.34
C THR A 177 -20.01 13.39 -4.31
N ASP A 178 -19.61 12.86 -3.18
CA ASP A 178 -19.45 11.42 -3.01
C ASP A 178 -20.78 10.69 -3.20
N GLY A 179 -20.74 9.58 -3.93
CA GLY A 179 -21.90 8.69 -4.09
C GLY A 179 -22.30 8.12 -2.71
N LYS A 180 -23.61 8.03 -2.49
CA LYS A 180 -24.16 7.40 -1.28
C LYS A 180 -24.45 5.93 -1.53
#